data_fa9faab8ad8bb5ec7b0569509a0cee8b
#
_entry.id   fa9faab8ad8bb5ec7b0569509a0cee8b
#
_cell.length_a   1.000
_cell.length_b   1.000
_cell.length_c   1.000
_cell.angle_alpha   90.00
_cell.angle_beta   90.00
_cell.angle_gamma   90.00
#
_symmetry.space_group_name_H-M   'P 1'
#
loop_
_entity.id
_entity.type
_entity.pdbx_description
1 polymer ?
#
loop_
_entity_poly.entity_id
_entity_poly.type
_entity_poly.pdbx_seq_one_letter_code
_entity_poly.pdbx_strand_id
1 'polypeptide(L)'
;MLLALILLSLFFTMLLFPETVFQGACDGLLLWYQILIPTLFPYLIVTGLLLKTDGAAVVSRLLFRPFHLLFGTSFYGSFAVLSGFLCGYPMGAKIIADLLLQGKISLEEASYLLSFCNNASPSFIITFLSLIHISEPTRHLR
;
A
#
# COMPACT_ATOMS: atom_id res chain seq x y z
N MET A 1 29.51 14.80 1.47
CA MET A 1 29.72 15.75 0.39
C MET A 1 28.84 15.51 -0.83
N LEU A 2 28.84 14.34 -1.44
CA LEU A 2 28.03 14.04 -2.63
C LEU A 2 26.52 14.30 -2.40
N LEU A 3 25.95 13.82 -1.30
CA LEU A 3 24.54 14.05 -0.95
C LEU A 3 24.20 15.54 -0.83
N ALA A 4 25.07 16.33 -0.21
CA ALA A 4 24.86 17.77 -0.08
C ALA A 4 24.86 18.48 -1.44
N LEU A 5 25.75 18.08 -2.37
CA LEU A 5 25.78 18.60 -3.74
C LEU A 5 24.51 18.26 -4.51
N ILE A 6 23.99 17.02 -4.37
CA ILE A 6 22.74 16.59 -5.00
C ILE A 6 21.57 17.43 -4.46
N LEU A 7 21.46 17.60 -3.15
CA LEU A 7 20.39 18.39 -2.54
C LEU A 7 20.48 19.88 -2.95
N LEU A 8 21.68 20.40 -3.04
CA LEU A 8 21.91 21.78 -3.47
C LEU A 8 21.52 21.97 -4.95
N SER A 9 21.90 21.04 -5.81
CA SER A 9 21.52 21.07 -7.23
C SER A 9 20.00 20.97 -7.42
N LEU A 10 19.34 20.10 -6.64
CA LEU A 10 17.89 19.98 -6.63
C LEU A 10 17.22 21.29 -6.20
N PHE A 11 17.74 21.93 -5.15
CA PHE A 11 17.24 23.20 -4.66
C PHE A 11 17.36 24.31 -5.73
N PHE A 12 18.50 24.40 -6.41
CA PHE A 12 18.68 25.36 -7.49
C PHE A 12 17.78 25.08 -8.69
N THR A 13 17.57 23.83 -9.07
CA THR A 13 16.62 23.50 -10.15
C THR A 13 15.20 23.90 -9.81
N MET A 14 14.78 23.75 -8.54
CA MET A 14 13.45 24.21 -8.08
C MET A 14 13.30 25.73 -8.16
N LEU A 15 14.38 26.47 -7.90
CA LEU A 15 14.37 27.94 -8.03
C LEU A 15 14.39 28.41 -9.47
N LEU A 16 15.06 27.68 -10.37
CA LEU A 16 15.16 28.03 -11.78
C LEU A 16 13.88 27.70 -12.58
N PHE A 17 13.15 26.67 -12.15
CA PHE A 17 11.93 26.19 -12.82
C PHE A 17 10.72 26.12 -11.88
N PRO A 18 10.32 27.24 -11.24
CA PRO A 18 9.27 27.24 -10.23
C PRO A 18 7.91 26.80 -10.78
N GLU A 19 7.56 27.18 -12.01
CA GLU A 19 6.29 26.81 -12.64
C GLU A 19 6.16 25.29 -12.87
N THR A 20 7.23 24.67 -13.39
CA THR A 20 7.26 23.22 -13.63
C THR A 20 7.17 22.44 -12.33
N VAL A 21 7.87 22.89 -11.29
CA VAL A 21 7.82 22.30 -9.96
C VAL A 21 6.42 22.44 -9.34
N PHE A 22 5.82 23.63 -9.45
CA PHE A 22 4.48 23.88 -8.95
C PHE A 22 3.43 23.01 -9.66
N GLN A 23 3.48 22.94 -11.00
CA GLN A 23 2.58 22.07 -11.77
C GLN A 23 2.73 20.60 -11.39
N GLY A 24 3.97 20.10 -11.33
CA GLY A 24 4.22 18.72 -10.89
C GLY A 24 3.73 18.42 -9.47
N ALA A 25 3.85 19.38 -8.56
CA ALA A 25 3.32 19.24 -7.21
C ALA A 25 1.77 19.23 -7.20
N CYS A 26 1.13 20.10 -7.97
CA CYS A 26 -0.32 20.14 -8.13
C CYS A 26 -0.85 18.83 -8.74
N ASP A 27 -0.23 18.34 -9.80
CA ASP A 27 -0.61 17.09 -10.45
C ASP A 27 -0.46 15.89 -9.49
N GLY A 28 0.63 15.84 -8.74
CA GLY A 28 0.84 14.81 -7.72
C GLY A 28 -0.20 14.85 -6.60
N LEU A 29 -0.57 16.04 -6.11
CA LEU A 29 -1.61 16.22 -5.10
C LEU A 29 -2.99 15.86 -5.63
N LEU A 30 -3.30 16.21 -6.88
CA LEU A 30 -4.57 15.83 -7.52
C LEU A 30 -4.68 14.31 -7.68
N LEU A 31 -3.63 13.64 -8.14
CA LEU A 31 -3.58 12.18 -8.23
C LEU A 31 -3.77 11.52 -6.86
N TRP A 32 -3.13 12.06 -5.83
CA TRP A 32 -3.30 11.58 -4.46
C TRP A 32 -4.73 11.72 -3.97
N TYR A 33 -5.34 12.89 -4.18
CA TYR A 33 -6.71 13.17 -3.75
C TYR A 33 -7.77 12.39 -4.55
N GLN A 34 -7.61 12.30 -5.87
CA GLN A 34 -8.61 11.69 -6.75
C GLN A 34 -8.52 10.17 -6.82
N ILE A 35 -7.34 9.59 -6.63
CA ILE A 35 -7.10 8.16 -6.78
C ILE A 35 -6.82 7.49 -5.44
N LEU A 36 -5.79 7.95 -4.71
CA LEU A 36 -5.35 7.25 -3.50
C LEU A 36 -6.35 7.35 -2.35
N ILE A 37 -6.92 8.53 -2.08
CA ILE A 37 -7.92 8.68 -1.01
C ILE A 37 -9.16 7.82 -1.28
N PRO A 38 -9.86 7.94 -2.42
CA PRO A 38 -11.07 7.16 -2.67
C PRO A 38 -10.83 5.65 -2.70
N THR A 39 -9.65 5.21 -3.11
CA THR A 39 -9.33 3.77 -3.14
C THR A 39 -8.96 3.22 -1.77
N LEU A 40 -8.18 3.94 -0.97
CA LEU A 40 -7.69 3.46 0.32
C LEU A 40 -8.71 3.65 1.45
N PHE A 41 -9.50 4.73 1.42
CA PHE A 41 -10.39 5.11 2.52
C PHE A 41 -11.45 4.04 2.84
N PRO A 42 -12.17 3.45 1.86
CA PRO A 42 -13.10 2.36 2.13
C PRO A 42 -12.44 1.15 2.79
N TYR A 43 -11.26 0.76 2.32
CA TYR A 43 -10.50 -0.35 2.92
C TYR A 43 -10.06 -0.05 4.35
N LEU A 44 -9.63 1.19 4.64
CA LEU A 44 -9.28 1.62 5.99
C LEU A 44 -10.46 1.49 6.96
N ILE A 45 -11.65 1.90 6.54
CA ILE A 45 -12.86 1.79 7.35
C ILE A 45 -13.22 0.32 7.58
N VAL A 46 -13.33 -0.45 6.50
CA VAL A 46 -13.76 -1.85 6.59
C VAL A 46 -12.79 -2.69 7.43
N THR A 47 -11.49 -2.58 7.17
CA THR A 47 -10.47 -3.32 7.94
C THR A 47 -10.41 -2.86 9.40
N GLY A 48 -10.57 -1.56 9.66
CA GLY A 48 -10.65 -1.02 11.01
C GLY A 48 -11.88 -1.53 11.78
N LEU A 49 -13.04 -1.64 11.13
CA LEU A 49 -14.24 -2.23 11.71
C LEU A 49 -14.08 -3.74 11.96
N LEU A 50 -13.49 -4.47 11.00
CA LEU A 50 -13.22 -5.91 11.16
C LEU A 50 -12.27 -6.19 12.33
N LEU A 51 -11.29 -5.33 12.59
CA LEU A 51 -10.36 -5.47 13.71
C LEU A 51 -11.01 -5.15 15.07
N LYS A 52 -11.99 -4.23 15.09
CA LYS A 52 -12.74 -3.85 16.31
C LYS A 52 -13.90 -4.80 16.63
N THR A 53 -14.36 -5.53 15.65
CA THR A 53 -15.40 -6.55 15.78
C THR A 53 -14.79 -7.96 15.69
N ASP A 54 -15.58 -8.99 15.88
CA ASP A 54 -15.13 -10.38 15.67
C ASP A 54 -14.93 -10.74 14.18
N GLY A 55 -15.13 -9.79 13.27
CA GLY A 55 -15.00 -9.99 11.83
C GLY A 55 -13.59 -10.45 11.41
N ALA A 56 -12.55 -9.88 12.01
CA ALA A 56 -11.18 -10.32 11.75
C ALA A 56 -10.97 -11.78 12.17
N ALA A 57 -11.59 -12.22 13.30
CA ALA A 57 -11.51 -13.61 13.75
C ALA A 57 -12.28 -14.57 12.81
N VAL A 58 -13.40 -14.14 12.26
CA VAL A 58 -14.16 -14.95 11.27
C VAL A 58 -13.34 -15.17 10.00
N VAL A 59 -12.77 -14.10 9.46
CA VAL A 59 -11.89 -14.16 8.27
C VAL A 59 -10.66 -15.03 8.56
N SER A 60 -10.01 -14.82 9.71
CA SER A 60 -8.87 -15.61 10.13
C SER A 60 -9.22 -17.11 10.22
N ARG A 61 -10.36 -17.45 10.78
CA ARG A 61 -10.80 -18.86 10.92
C ARG A 61 -10.91 -19.57 9.57
N LEU A 62 -11.41 -18.88 8.56
CA LEU A 62 -11.54 -19.43 7.21
C LEU A 62 -10.18 -19.64 6.54
N LEU A 63 -9.26 -18.74 6.77
CA LEU A 63 -7.98 -18.67 6.02
C LEU A 63 -6.78 -19.19 6.81
N PHE A 64 -6.93 -19.46 8.09
CA PHE A 64 -5.84 -19.90 8.95
C PHE A 64 -5.12 -21.13 8.41
N ARG A 65 -5.85 -22.18 8.02
CA ARG A 65 -5.26 -23.43 7.55
C ARG A 65 -4.32 -23.25 6.36
N PRO A 66 -4.75 -22.64 5.23
CA PRO A 66 -3.87 -22.46 4.06
C PRO A 66 -2.71 -21.49 4.33
N PHE A 67 -2.96 -20.38 5.04
CA PHE A 67 -1.91 -19.41 5.30
C PHE A 67 -0.91 -19.84 6.36
N HIS A 68 -1.34 -20.59 7.37
CA HIS A 68 -0.45 -21.21 8.33
C HIS A 68 0.48 -22.23 7.65
N LEU A 69 -0.06 -23.04 6.73
CA LEU A 69 0.73 -24.03 6.00
C LEU A 69 1.75 -23.38 5.04
N LEU A 70 1.37 -22.29 4.37
CA LEU A 70 2.21 -21.62 3.36
C LEU A 70 3.20 -20.64 3.98
N PHE A 71 2.81 -19.90 5.00
CA PHE A 71 3.58 -18.78 5.55
C PHE A 71 3.93 -18.96 7.04
N GLY A 72 3.46 -20.01 7.70
CA GLY A 72 3.73 -20.24 9.13
C GLY A 72 3.13 -19.17 10.06
N THR A 73 2.12 -18.42 9.61
CA THR A 73 1.55 -17.30 10.34
C THR A 73 0.60 -17.75 11.45
N SER A 74 0.45 -16.91 12.48
CA SER A 74 -0.54 -17.10 13.53
C SER A 74 -1.97 -16.95 13.01
N PHE A 75 -2.95 -17.16 13.89
CA PHE A 75 -4.36 -17.02 13.58
C PHE A 75 -4.70 -15.62 13.02
N TYR A 76 -4.29 -14.56 13.71
CA TYR A 76 -4.52 -13.19 13.25
C TYR A 76 -3.52 -12.73 12.19
N GLY A 77 -2.32 -13.33 12.14
CA GLY A 77 -1.37 -13.13 11.07
C GLY A 77 -1.94 -13.51 9.70
N SER A 78 -2.79 -14.54 9.64
CA SER A 78 -3.48 -14.94 8.41
C SER A 78 -4.42 -13.84 7.88
N PHE A 79 -5.07 -13.07 8.75
CA PHE A 79 -5.85 -11.88 8.36
C PHE A 79 -4.96 -10.77 7.79
N ALA A 80 -3.79 -10.55 8.40
CA ALA A 80 -2.83 -9.56 7.91
C ALA A 80 -2.29 -9.93 6.53
N VAL A 81 -2.00 -11.22 6.29
CA VAL A 81 -1.56 -11.71 4.96
C VAL A 81 -2.62 -11.45 3.91
N LEU A 82 -3.87 -11.88 4.14
CA LEU A 82 -4.96 -11.65 3.19
C LEU A 82 -5.13 -10.16 2.88
N SER A 83 -5.24 -9.36 3.94
CA SER A 83 -5.51 -7.93 3.80
C SER A 83 -4.34 -7.19 3.14
N GLY A 84 -3.10 -7.57 3.45
CA GLY A 84 -1.91 -7.03 2.83
C GLY A 84 -1.81 -7.35 1.34
N PHE A 85 -2.15 -8.57 0.94
CA PHE A 85 -2.18 -8.95 -0.47
C PHE A 85 -3.32 -8.29 -1.25
N LEU A 86 -4.53 -8.20 -0.67
CA LEU A 86 -5.67 -7.60 -1.36
C LEU A 86 -5.58 -6.09 -1.45
N CYS A 87 -5.29 -5.44 -0.33
CA CYS A 87 -5.29 -3.98 -0.24
C CYS A 87 -3.92 -3.36 -0.61
N GLY A 88 -2.84 -4.13 -0.43
CA GLY A 88 -1.49 -3.68 -0.76
C GLY A 88 -0.96 -2.57 0.17
N TYR A 89 0.07 -1.88 -0.32
CA TYR A 89 0.67 -0.72 0.35
C TYR A 89 -0.32 0.47 0.37
N PRO A 90 -0.44 1.22 1.49
CA PRO A 90 0.20 1.05 2.80
C PRO A 90 -0.64 0.23 3.79
N MET A 91 -1.71 -0.42 3.33
CA MET A 91 -2.69 -1.07 4.20
C MET A 91 -2.13 -2.27 4.96
N GLY A 92 -1.26 -3.06 4.31
CA GLY A 92 -0.59 -4.19 4.95
C GLY A 92 0.13 -3.77 6.22
N ALA A 93 0.98 -2.74 6.14
CA ALA A 93 1.72 -2.21 7.28
C ALA A 93 0.80 -1.70 8.40
N LYS A 94 -0.28 -0.99 8.03
CA LYS A 94 -1.25 -0.47 9.01
C LYS A 94 -1.95 -1.60 9.78
N ILE A 95 -2.43 -2.62 9.09
CA ILE A 95 -3.13 -3.74 9.73
C ILE A 95 -2.20 -4.51 10.66
N ILE A 96 -0.95 -4.74 10.24
CA ILE A 96 0.08 -5.39 11.07
C ILE A 96 0.34 -4.56 12.34
N ALA A 97 0.48 -3.24 12.21
CA ALA A 97 0.66 -2.34 13.34
C ALA A 97 -0.54 -2.37 14.30
N ASP A 98 -1.77 -2.34 13.78
CA ASP A 98 -2.99 -2.41 14.58
C ASP A 98 -3.09 -3.76 15.35
N LEU A 99 -2.75 -4.88 14.72
CA LEU A 99 -2.73 -6.20 15.35
C LEU A 99 -1.66 -6.30 16.44
N LEU A 100 -0.48 -5.73 16.19
CA LEU A 100 0.60 -5.66 17.18
C LEU A 100 0.20 -4.82 18.39
N LEU A 101 -0.38 -3.63 18.17
CA LEU A 101 -0.85 -2.74 19.23
C LEU A 101 -1.99 -3.37 20.06
N GLN A 102 -2.82 -4.22 19.44
CA GLN A 102 -3.85 -4.99 20.13
C GLN A 102 -3.31 -6.26 20.84
N GLY A 103 -2.00 -6.53 20.73
CA GLY A 103 -1.38 -7.74 21.32
C GLY A 103 -1.82 -9.06 20.68
N LYS A 104 -2.37 -9.01 19.46
CA LYS A 104 -2.87 -10.19 18.74
C LYS A 104 -1.78 -10.94 17.97
N ILE A 105 -0.66 -10.30 17.69
CA ILE A 105 0.54 -10.87 17.06
C ILE A 105 1.78 -10.43 17.82
N SER A 106 2.85 -11.20 17.73
CA SER A 106 4.14 -10.85 18.33
C SER A 106 4.92 -9.85 17.48
N LEU A 107 5.91 -9.18 18.07
CA LEU A 107 6.80 -8.28 17.33
C LEU A 107 7.61 -9.00 16.24
N GLU A 108 8.03 -10.24 16.53
CA GLU A 108 8.76 -11.07 15.58
C GLU A 108 7.87 -11.40 14.37
N GLU A 109 6.62 -11.81 14.61
CA GLU A 109 5.67 -12.09 13.56
C GLU A 109 5.31 -10.81 12.77
N ALA A 110 5.14 -9.68 13.44
CA ALA A 110 4.90 -8.39 12.78
C ALA A 110 6.04 -8.02 11.81
N SER A 111 7.28 -8.17 12.25
CA SER A 111 8.47 -7.93 11.42
C SER A 111 8.54 -8.89 10.23
N TYR A 112 8.21 -10.16 10.44
CA TYR A 112 8.13 -11.17 9.38
C TYR A 112 7.04 -10.80 8.35
N LEU A 113 5.84 -10.48 8.80
CA LEU A 113 4.72 -10.10 7.93
C LEU A 113 5.01 -8.83 7.12
N LEU A 114 5.66 -7.83 7.72
CA LEU A 114 6.04 -6.60 7.02
C LEU A 114 6.99 -6.84 5.85
N SER A 115 7.77 -7.91 5.88
CA SER A 115 8.72 -8.22 4.80
C SER A 115 8.05 -8.57 3.47
N PHE A 116 6.80 -9.06 3.48
CA PHE A 116 6.10 -9.50 2.27
C PHE A 116 4.63 -9.06 2.14
N CYS A 117 3.99 -8.55 3.20
CA CYS A 117 2.59 -8.10 3.14
C CYS A 117 2.42 -6.63 2.75
N ASN A 118 3.50 -5.91 2.49
CA ASN A 118 3.47 -4.48 2.18
C ASN A 118 3.88 -4.21 0.72
N ASN A 119 3.24 -4.92 -0.21
CA ASN A 119 3.50 -4.84 -1.65
C ASN A 119 2.38 -4.09 -2.38
N ALA A 120 2.60 -3.82 -3.68
CA ALA A 120 1.54 -3.31 -4.54
C ALA A 120 0.40 -4.34 -4.63
N SER A 121 -0.84 -3.89 -4.47
CA SER A 121 -1.99 -4.80 -4.58
C SER A 121 -2.15 -5.33 -6.02
N PRO A 122 -2.66 -6.55 -6.22
CA PRO A 122 -2.95 -7.08 -7.55
C PRO A 122 -3.88 -6.17 -8.35
N SER A 123 -4.86 -5.54 -7.70
CA SER A 123 -5.78 -4.59 -8.33
C SER A 123 -5.04 -3.35 -8.86
N PHE A 124 -4.07 -2.82 -8.10
CA PHE A 124 -3.23 -1.72 -8.55
C PHE A 124 -2.38 -2.10 -9.77
N ILE A 125 -1.75 -3.28 -9.72
CA ILE A 125 -0.91 -3.78 -10.82
C ILE A 125 -1.76 -3.94 -12.09
N ILE A 126 -2.94 -4.55 -11.99
CA ILE A 126 -3.84 -4.77 -13.14
C ILE A 126 -4.31 -3.43 -13.71
N THR A 127 -4.73 -2.49 -12.85
CA THR A 127 -5.19 -1.17 -13.29
C THR A 127 -4.05 -0.40 -13.96
N PHE A 128 -2.86 -0.43 -13.39
CA PHE A 128 -1.68 0.25 -13.93
C PHE A 128 -1.26 -0.33 -15.28
N LEU A 129 -1.21 -1.65 -15.40
CA LEU A 129 -0.92 -2.34 -16.67
C LEU A 129 -1.98 -2.05 -17.73
N SER A 130 -3.27 -2.01 -17.35
CA SER A 130 -4.36 -1.66 -18.28
C SER A 130 -4.21 -0.24 -18.79
N LEU A 131 -3.84 0.72 -17.93
CA LEU A 131 -3.61 2.11 -18.34
C LEU A 131 -2.44 2.24 -19.30
N ILE A 132 -1.35 1.49 -19.10
CA ILE A 132 -0.20 1.46 -20.02
C ILE A 132 -0.63 0.92 -21.38
N HIS A 133 -1.36 -0.20 -21.42
CA HIS A 133 -1.82 -0.80 -22.68
C HIS A 133 -2.87 0.04 -23.43
N ILE A 134 -3.72 0.78 -22.71
CA ILE A 134 -4.70 1.69 -23.33
C ILE A 134 -4.03 2.95 -23.88
N SER A 135 -2.94 3.40 -23.27
CA SER A 135 -2.24 4.62 -23.68
C SER A 135 -1.32 4.43 -24.90
N GLU A 136 -0.91 3.21 -25.20
CA GLU A 136 0.03 2.92 -26.31
C GLU A 136 -0.56 2.86 -27.74
N PRO A 137 -1.82 2.43 -27.99
CA PRO A 137 -2.31 2.26 -29.36
C PRO A 137 -2.46 3.56 -30.15
N THR A 138 -2.45 4.71 -29.53
CA THR A 138 -2.65 6.00 -30.24
C THR A 138 -1.38 6.72 -30.67
N ARG A 139 -0.20 6.24 -30.27
CA ARG A 139 1.08 6.88 -30.60
C ARG A 139 1.66 6.49 -31.96
N HIS A 140 1.19 5.37 -32.54
CA HIS A 140 1.66 4.89 -33.85
C HIS A 140 0.79 5.32 -35.04
N LEU A 141 -0.28 6.10 -34.82
CA LEU A 141 -1.19 6.55 -35.89
C LEU A 141 -1.18 8.08 -36.12
N ARG A 142 -0.17 8.76 -35.63
CA ARG A 142 0.08 10.16 -35.97
C ARG A 142 1.44 10.28 -36.69
#